data_09c966e9268658c0faf789b79283e239
#
_entry.id   09c966e9268658c0faf789b79283e239
#
_cell.length_a   1.000
_cell.length_b   1.000
_cell.length_c   1.000
_cell.angle_alpha   90.00
_cell.angle_beta   90.00
_cell.angle_gamma   90.00
#
_symmetry.space_group_name_H-M   'P 1'
#
loop_
_entity.id
_entity.type
_entity.pdbx_description
1 polymer ?
#
loop_
_entity_poly.entity_id
_entity_poly.type
_entity_poly.pdbx_seq_one_letter_code
_entity_poly.pdbx_strand_id
1 'polypeptide(L)'
;MSMGGKKEEVLFVIAQDMLPAMRLIGWCKNIDQSCTSRFPEFFRLSLMRSLVRNGFVRPYSATYGWRLTTDGYRWLEMHDYPMQPDQHTQRSKRRFENAAVAVTMFAAGISPFMSSIREFSQQDEYLPAFALRAGANQNVLGSNLVTGFIRLGDTLLAAHYPHAERRVLLQREHDCVQGIALRCRCTDTGYLFCGESYTSAYRALLHGQIKSVGKKSGTYGQLANEASHACLLSCDLQGAFQMKLMRIPDYRLPLSMMLGEQSGQMIEMGLPACDFVDPRLHQPAIISLDMDLCHIKRAAVQAREAGYSNLILVALDFQKSFLEQIFPPPFFRIGIIPDEPIGKLEEGAARASV
;
A
#
# COMPACT_ATOMS: atom_id res chain seq x y z
N MET A 1 43.19 3.99 -28.56
CA MET A 1 42.30 2.86 -28.69
C MET A 1 42.23 2.12 -27.36
N SER A 2 41.04 1.73 -26.90
CA SER A 2 40.76 0.94 -25.71
C SER A 2 40.70 1.69 -24.38
N MET A 3 39.75 2.58 -24.24
CA MET A 3 39.19 3.01 -22.92
C MET A 3 37.71 2.61 -22.73
N GLY A 4 37.09 1.96 -23.73
CA GLY A 4 35.68 1.57 -23.67
C GLY A 4 35.37 0.38 -22.77
N GLY A 5 36.21 -0.69 -22.86
CA GLY A 5 35.90 -1.96 -22.21
C GLY A 5 35.97 -1.94 -20.67
N LYS A 6 36.85 -1.12 -20.06
CA LYS A 6 36.91 -1.01 -18.59
C LYS A 6 35.75 -0.21 -17.99
N LYS A 7 35.17 0.73 -18.74
CA LYS A 7 34.02 1.49 -18.29
C LYS A 7 32.72 0.65 -18.30
N GLU A 8 32.55 -0.24 -19.27
CA GLU A 8 31.39 -1.13 -19.36
C GLU A 8 31.41 -2.22 -18.28
N GLU A 9 32.57 -2.85 -18.01
CA GLU A 9 32.67 -3.84 -16.93
C GLU A 9 32.45 -3.24 -15.55
N VAL A 10 32.98 -2.06 -15.26
CA VAL A 10 32.76 -1.35 -14.00
C VAL A 10 31.29 -0.89 -13.87
N LEU A 11 30.65 -0.51 -14.94
CA LEU A 11 29.23 -0.15 -15.01
C LEU A 11 28.34 -1.36 -14.67
N PHE A 12 28.67 -2.54 -15.16
CA PHE A 12 27.87 -3.75 -14.93
C PHE A 12 27.91 -4.21 -13.46
N VAL A 13 29.06 -4.19 -12.83
CA VAL A 13 29.24 -4.60 -11.42
C VAL A 13 28.60 -3.59 -10.44
N ILE A 14 28.68 -2.30 -10.75
CA ILE A 14 28.08 -1.25 -9.93
C ILE A 14 26.53 -1.26 -10.04
N ALA A 15 26.02 -1.66 -11.20
CA ALA A 15 24.58 -1.60 -11.48
C ALA A 15 23.72 -2.60 -10.69
N GLN A 16 24.24 -3.75 -10.28
CA GLN A 16 23.43 -4.76 -9.58
C GLN A 16 22.91 -4.26 -8.22
N ASP A 17 23.75 -3.64 -7.41
CA ASP A 17 23.35 -3.10 -6.10
C ASP A 17 22.52 -1.82 -6.22
N MET A 18 22.60 -1.10 -7.33
CA MET A 18 21.95 0.19 -7.55
C MET A 18 20.64 0.07 -8.35
N LEU A 19 20.41 -1.09 -8.95
CA LEU A 19 19.31 -1.31 -9.89
C LEU A 19 17.91 -1.02 -9.27
N PRO A 20 17.58 -1.45 -8.05
CA PRO A 20 16.29 -1.14 -7.46
C PRO A 20 16.02 0.37 -7.37
N ALA A 21 16.99 1.15 -6.89
CA ALA A 21 16.88 2.60 -6.80
C ALA A 21 16.72 3.26 -8.18
N MET A 22 17.54 2.86 -9.16
CA MET A 22 17.45 3.40 -10.53
C MET A 22 16.10 3.10 -11.16
N ARG A 23 15.61 1.87 -11.06
CA ARG A 23 14.31 1.44 -11.59
C ARG A 23 13.17 2.24 -10.96
N LEU A 24 13.14 2.35 -9.63
CA LEU A 24 12.12 3.11 -8.92
C LEU A 24 12.15 4.60 -9.27
N ILE A 25 13.34 5.23 -9.32
CA ILE A 25 13.48 6.64 -9.72
C ILE A 25 13.04 6.83 -11.16
N GLY A 26 13.43 5.93 -12.08
CA GLY A 26 13.06 5.98 -13.49
C GLY A 26 11.55 5.80 -13.70
N TRP A 27 10.96 4.86 -13.00
CA TRP A 27 9.53 4.56 -13.06
C TRP A 27 8.67 5.70 -12.48
N CYS A 28 9.00 6.19 -11.28
CA CYS A 28 8.28 7.28 -10.62
C CYS A 28 8.64 8.66 -11.15
N LYS A 29 9.68 8.80 -12.00
CA LYS A 29 10.25 10.05 -12.52
C LYS A 29 10.90 10.96 -11.48
N ASN A 30 10.47 10.89 -10.25
CA ASN A 30 10.98 11.67 -9.14
C ASN A 30 10.58 11.03 -7.80
N ILE A 31 11.55 10.89 -6.91
CA ILE A 31 11.32 10.40 -5.54
C ILE A 31 11.89 11.45 -4.59
N ASP A 32 11.08 11.88 -3.62
CA ASP A 32 11.49 12.90 -2.66
C ASP A 32 12.41 12.35 -1.56
N GLN A 33 13.06 13.25 -0.85
CA GLN A 33 13.98 12.88 0.21
C GLN A 33 13.26 12.22 1.40
N SER A 34 12.02 12.61 1.68
CA SER A 34 11.21 11.99 2.73
C SER A 34 10.94 10.52 2.42
N CYS A 35 10.56 10.20 1.17
CA CYS A 35 10.36 8.83 0.74
C CYS A 35 11.68 8.03 0.82
N THR A 36 12.80 8.58 0.31
CA THR A 36 14.08 7.85 0.35
C THR A 36 14.58 7.57 1.76
N SER A 37 14.30 8.44 2.73
CA SER A 37 14.70 8.22 4.13
C SER A 37 13.88 7.12 4.83
N ARG A 38 12.68 6.84 4.36
CA ARG A 38 11.81 5.77 4.89
C ARG A 38 12.14 4.39 4.34
N PHE A 39 12.91 4.31 3.25
CA PHE A 39 13.34 3.06 2.59
C PHE A 39 14.86 3.01 2.39
N PRO A 40 15.64 3.02 3.48
CA PRO A 40 17.09 3.07 3.41
C PRO A 40 17.73 1.84 2.75
N GLU A 41 17.04 0.69 2.70
CA GLU A 41 17.52 -0.50 2.00
C GLU A 41 17.69 -0.27 0.50
N PHE A 42 16.84 0.57 -0.13
CA PHE A 42 16.95 0.91 -1.56
C PHE A 42 17.72 2.22 -1.80
N PHE A 43 17.63 3.17 -0.86
CA PHE A 43 18.11 4.55 -1.05
C PHE A 43 19.17 4.97 -0.03
N ARG A 44 19.97 4.02 0.49
CA ARG A 44 21.05 4.38 1.42
C ARG A 44 21.96 5.46 0.83
N LEU A 45 22.42 6.36 1.66
CA LEU A 45 23.15 7.56 1.23
C LEU A 45 24.42 7.23 0.43
N SER A 46 25.15 6.17 0.78
CA SER A 46 26.34 5.69 0.05
C SER A 46 25.97 5.30 -1.38
N LEU A 47 24.89 4.57 -1.57
CA LEU A 47 24.38 4.15 -2.87
C LEU A 47 23.95 5.36 -3.71
N MET A 48 23.18 6.29 -3.12
CA MET A 48 22.74 7.49 -3.83
C MET A 48 23.91 8.38 -4.23
N ARG A 49 24.94 8.53 -3.37
CA ARG A 49 26.18 9.26 -3.72
C ARG A 49 26.93 8.57 -4.88
N SER A 50 26.95 7.25 -4.91
CA SER A 50 27.56 6.49 -5.99
C SER A 50 26.81 6.69 -7.31
N LEU A 51 25.47 6.64 -7.31
CA LEU A 51 24.63 6.92 -8.47
C LEU A 51 24.83 8.35 -9.02
N VAL A 52 24.99 9.34 -8.14
CA VAL A 52 25.30 10.71 -8.54
C VAL A 52 26.69 10.83 -9.12
N ARG A 53 27.72 10.22 -8.48
CA ARG A 53 29.11 10.24 -8.98
C ARG A 53 29.25 9.58 -10.35
N ASN A 54 28.49 8.53 -10.59
CA ASN A 54 28.47 7.83 -11.88
C ASN A 54 27.58 8.51 -12.93
N GLY A 55 26.94 9.64 -12.59
CA GLY A 55 26.15 10.40 -13.52
C GLY A 55 24.77 9.83 -13.85
N PHE A 56 24.27 8.82 -13.14
CA PHE A 56 22.97 8.19 -13.41
C PHE A 56 21.79 8.94 -12.77
N VAL A 57 22.04 9.55 -11.61
CA VAL A 57 21.03 10.26 -10.81
C VAL A 57 21.53 11.65 -10.52
N ARG A 58 20.60 12.60 -10.41
CA ARG A 58 20.89 13.96 -9.95
C ARG A 58 19.86 14.42 -8.94
N PRO A 59 20.24 15.31 -8.00
CA PRO A 59 19.26 16.01 -7.20
C PRO A 59 18.37 16.89 -8.11
N TYR A 60 17.07 16.88 -7.85
CA TYR A 60 16.12 17.71 -8.60
C TYR A 60 16.05 19.14 -8.06
N SER A 61 16.05 19.28 -6.75
CA SER A 61 16.36 20.49 -5.97
C SER A 61 16.65 20.03 -4.53
N ALA A 62 17.18 20.91 -3.69
CA ALA A 62 17.46 20.58 -2.29
C ALA A 62 16.22 20.07 -1.51
N THR A 63 15.00 20.39 -1.99
CA THR A 63 13.73 20.08 -1.36
C THR A 63 12.95 18.96 -2.05
N TYR A 64 13.30 18.56 -3.28
CA TYR A 64 12.43 17.71 -4.10
C TYR A 64 12.96 16.31 -4.40
N GLY A 65 14.17 15.96 -3.96
CA GLY A 65 14.68 14.58 -4.03
C GLY A 65 15.47 14.26 -5.30
N TRP A 66 15.22 13.09 -5.88
CA TRP A 66 16.10 12.46 -6.88
C TRP A 66 15.37 12.18 -8.18
N ARG A 67 16.09 12.34 -9.29
CA ARG A 67 15.65 11.94 -10.63
C ARG A 67 16.82 11.41 -11.47
N LEU A 68 16.50 10.58 -12.46
CA LEU A 68 17.52 10.11 -13.40
C LEU A 68 18.05 11.24 -14.27
N THR A 69 19.28 11.10 -14.70
CA THR A 69 19.88 11.84 -15.80
C THR A 69 19.51 11.21 -17.14
N THR A 70 19.89 11.83 -18.25
CA THR A 70 19.76 11.22 -19.58
C THR A 70 20.51 9.90 -19.69
N ASP A 71 21.69 9.80 -19.07
CA ASP A 71 22.49 8.58 -19.09
C ASP A 71 21.86 7.47 -18.23
N GLY A 72 21.25 7.84 -17.09
CA GLY A 72 20.47 6.90 -16.29
C GLY A 72 19.28 6.33 -17.04
N TYR A 73 18.52 7.16 -17.78
CA TYR A 73 17.43 6.69 -18.64
C TYR A 73 17.93 5.78 -19.77
N ARG A 74 18.99 6.17 -20.50
CA ARG A 74 19.60 5.34 -21.53
C ARG A 74 20.01 4.00 -21.01
N TRP A 75 20.63 3.97 -19.84
CA TRP A 75 21.09 2.71 -19.25
C TRP A 75 19.91 1.75 -18.97
N LEU A 76 18.81 2.25 -18.39
CA LEU A 76 17.61 1.43 -18.16
C LEU A 76 16.98 0.95 -19.48
N GLU A 77 16.93 1.80 -20.49
CA GLU A 77 16.41 1.48 -21.81
C GLU A 77 17.24 0.40 -22.52
N MET A 78 18.57 0.51 -22.47
CA MET A 78 19.48 -0.50 -23.05
C MET A 78 19.37 -1.89 -22.39
N HIS A 79 18.80 -1.97 -21.20
CA HIS A 79 18.60 -3.21 -20.45
C HIS A 79 17.12 -3.61 -20.36
N ASP A 80 16.27 -3.06 -21.23
CA ASP A 80 14.83 -3.37 -21.35
C ASP A 80 14.03 -3.20 -20.05
N TYR A 81 14.46 -2.30 -19.15
CA TYR A 81 13.67 -2.01 -17.95
C TYR A 81 12.50 -1.09 -18.26
N PRO A 82 11.30 -1.38 -17.72
CA PRO A 82 10.13 -0.57 -17.96
C PRO A 82 10.33 0.87 -17.46
N MET A 83 9.99 1.82 -18.32
CA MET A 83 10.05 3.23 -18.03
C MET A 83 8.73 3.92 -18.36
N GLN A 84 8.44 4.98 -17.63
CA GLN A 84 7.27 5.80 -17.91
C GLN A 84 7.56 6.77 -19.07
N PRO A 85 6.63 6.91 -20.01
CA PRO A 85 6.69 8.00 -20.97
C PRO A 85 6.60 9.35 -20.27
N ASP A 86 7.28 10.35 -20.81
CA ASP A 86 7.30 11.69 -20.23
C ASP A 86 5.90 12.32 -20.28
N GLN A 87 5.33 12.56 -19.09
CA GLN A 87 4.08 13.30 -18.94
C GLN A 87 4.38 14.70 -18.41
N HIS A 88 4.28 15.68 -19.26
CA HIS A 88 4.60 17.08 -18.93
C HIS A 88 3.70 17.75 -17.88
N THR A 89 2.62 17.10 -17.44
CA THR A 89 1.50 17.76 -16.74
C THR A 89 1.28 17.39 -15.28
N GLN A 90 1.99 16.40 -14.70
CA GLN A 90 1.74 16.06 -13.30
C GLN A 90 2.43 17.03 -12.34
N ARG A 91 1.64 17.61 -11.42
CA ARG A 91 2.14 18.44 -10.31
C ARG A 91 3.10 17.62 -9.44
N SER A 92 4.23 18.20 -9.05
CA SER A 92 5.31 17.54 -8.30
C SER A 92 4.82 16.79 -7.06
N LYS A 93 3.91 17.40 -6.28
CA LYS A 93 3.33 16.80 -5.08
C LYS A 93 2.65 15.44 -5.35
N ARG A 94 1.84 15.34 -6.41
CA ARG A 94 1.17 14.08 -6.76
C ARG A 94 2.13 12.99 -7.23
N ARG A 95 3.25 13.38 -7.84
CA ARG A 95 4.31 12.42 -8.21
C ARG A 95 4.95 11.81 -6.97
N PHE A 96 5.20 12.60 -5.93
CA PHE A 96 5.77 12.11 -4.68
C PHE A 96 4.81 11.18 -3.95
N GLU A 97 3.53 11.51 -3.92
CA GLU A 97 2.48 10.64 -3.36
C GLU A 97 2.43 9.28 -4.08
N ASN A 98 2.41 9.32 -5.42
CA ASN A 98 2.44 8.11 -6.24
C ASN A 98 3.74 7.31 -6.04
N ALA A 99 4.88 8.01 -5.94
CA ALA A 99 6.18 7.38 -5.70
C ALA A 99 6.22 6.70 -4.32
N ALA A 100 5.72 7.36 -3.27
CA ALA A 100 5.69 6.78 -1.93
C ALA A 100 4.91 5.47 -1.91
N VAL A 101 3.73 5.42 -2.53
CA VAL A 101 2.93 4.18 -2.63
C VAL A 101 3.66 3.13 -3.47
N ALA A 102 4.22 3.49 -4.64
CA ALA A 102 4.92 2.54 -5.50
C ALA A 102 6.17 1.94 -4.83
N VAL A 103 6.93 2.74 -4.07
CA VAL A 103 8.09 2.26 -3.31
C VAL A 103 7.66 1.33 -2.18
N THR A 104 6.56 1.65 -1.47
CA THR A 104 6.00 0.77 -0.43
C THR A 104 5.59 -0.58 -1.02
N MET A 105 4.91 -0.58 -2.18
CA MET A 105 4.55 -1.82 -2.86
C MET A 105 5.78 -2.62 -3.26
N PHE A 106 6.80 -1.97 -3.82
CA PHE A 106 8.06 -2.63 -4.18
C PHE A 106 8.75 -3.24 -2.96
N ALA A 107 8.80 -2.54 -1.84
CA ALA A 107 9.35 -3.04 -0.59
C ALA A 107 8.56 -4.23 -0.03
N ALA A 108 7.25 -4.29 -0.29
CA ALA A 108 6.40 -5.44 0.03
C ALA A 108 6.59 -6.65 -0.92
N GLY A 109 7.48 -6.53 -1.92
CA GLY A 109 7.65 -7.55 -2.96
C GLY A 109 6.56 -7.54 -4.03
N ILE A 110 5.79 -6.45 -4.14
CA ILE A 110 4.77 -6.23 -5.16
C ILE A 110 5.37 -5.38 -6.28
N SER A 111 5.39 -5.90 -7.52
CA SER A 111 5.96 -5.16 -8.65
C SER A 111 5.13 -3.90 -8.95
N PRO A 112 5.71 -2.68 -8.93
CA PRO A 112 5.03 -1.47 -9.35
C PRO A 112 5.21 -1.15 -10.84
N PHE A 113 5.91 -2.01 -11.59
CA PHE A 113 6.36 -1.73 -12.96
C PHE A 113 5.34 -2.13 -14.03
N MET A 114 4.10 -2.22 -13.66
CA MET A 114 3.01 -2.59 -14.54
C MET A 114 2.48 -1.39 -15.31
N SER A 115 2.22 -1.56 -16.61
CA SER A 115 1.82 -0.48 -17.51
C SER A 115 0.41 -0.64 -18.06
N SER A 116 -0.22 -1.80 -17.93
CA SER A 116 -1.53 -2.07 -18.53
C SER A 116 -2.48 -2.82 -17.60
N ILE A 117 -3.79 -2.57 -17.78
CA ILE A 117 -4.85 -3.31 -17.06
C ILE A 117 -4.84 -4.80 -17.46
N ARG A 118 -4.44 -5.11 -18.69
CA ARG A 118 -4.42 -6.49 -19.17
C ARG A 118 -3.40 -7.34 -18.42
N GLU A 119 -2.22 -6.80 -18.19
CA GLU A 119 -1.19 -7.46 -17.37
C GLU A 119 -1.66 -7.59 -15.92
N PHE A 120 -2.17 -6.51 -15.36
CA PHE A 120 -2.68 -6.43 -13.98
C PHE A 120 -3.82 -7.41 -13.69
N SER A 121 -4.61 -7.81 -14.69
CA SER A 121 -5.71 -8.76 -14.50
C SER A 121 -5.26 -10.21 -14.26
N GLN A 122 -3.97 -10.50 -14.33
CA GLN A 122 -3.43 -11.86 -14.28
C GLN A 122 -2.70 -12.19 -12.97
N GLN A 123 -2.26 -11.18 -12.21
CA GLN A 123 -1.39 -11.36 -11.04
C GLN A 123 -1.75 -10.41 -9.89
N ASP A 124 -1.34 -10.78 -8.67
CA ASP A 124 -1.42 -9.91 -7.49
C ASP A 124 -0.32 -8.86 -7.54
N GLU A 125 -0.61 -7.72 -8.14
CA GLU A 125 0.36 -6.67 -8.41
C GLU A 125 -0.22 -5.28 -8.15
N TYR A 126 0.62 -4.27 -8.29
CA TYR A 126 0.25 -2.87 -8.16
C TYR A 126 0.28 -2.18 -9.53
N LEU A 127 -0.86 -1.68 -9.96
CA LEU A 127 -1.01 -0.87 -11.16
C LEU A 127 -1.06 0.62 -10.80
N PRO A 128 0.01 1.38 -10.97
CA PRO A 128 0.03 2.79 -10.62
C PRO A 128 -0.87 3.62 -11.54
N ALA A 129 -1.58 4.59 -10.97
CA ALA A 129 -2.51 5.44 -11.72
C ALA A 129 -1.84 6.24 -12.84
N PHE A 130 -0.56 6.57 -12.70
CA PHE A 130 0.15 7.28 -13.75
C PHE A 130 0.36 6.43 -15.00
N ALA A 131 0.49 5.11 -14.86
CA ALA A 131 0.56 4.19 -16.00
C ALA A 131 -0.76 4.17 -16.80
N LEU A 132 -1.90 4.25 -16.11
CA LEU A 132 -3.22 4.31 -16.73
C LEU A 132 -3.55 5.65 -17.39
N ARG A 133 -2.78 6.68 -17.08
CA ARG A 133 -2.94 8.03 -17.68
C ARG A 133 -2.03 8.24 -18.87
N ALA A 134 -1.11 7.33 -19.12
CA ALA A 134 -0.20 7.36 -20.25
C ALA A 134 -0.78 6.62 -21.45
N GLY A 135 -0.56 7.11 -22.66
CA GLY A 135 -0.94 6.44 -23.91
C GLY A 135 -2.46 6.31 -24.14
N ALA A 136 -2.87 5.19 -24.72
CA ALA A 136 -4.25 4.92 -25.12
C ALA A 136 -5.26 4.85 -23.97
N ASN A 137 -4.78 4.73 -22.73
CA ASN A 137 -5.61 4.61 -21.52
C ASN A 137 -5.86 5.95 -20.81
N GLN A 138 -5.54 7.08 -21.42
CA GLN A 138 -5.60 8.42 -20.80
C GLN A 138 -6.96 8.77 -20.16
N ASN A 139 -8.05 8.22 -20.68
CA ASN A 139 -9.40 8.55 -20.24
C ASN A 139 -9.96 7.59 -19.18
N VAL A 140 -9.28 6.49 -18.84
CA VAL A 140 -9.81 5.49 -17.91
C VAL A 140 -10.00 6.06 -16.51
N LEU A 141 -9.09 6.91 -16.04
CA LEU A 141 -9.16 7.49 -14.71
C LEU A 141 -9.79 8.88 -14.67
N GLY A 142 -9.80 9.61 -15.77
CA GLY A 142 -10.31 10.99 -15.81
C GLY A 142 -9.67 11.87 -14.73
N SER A 143 -10.51 12.55 -13.93
CA SER A 143 -10.11 13.41 -12.82
C SER A 143 -10.00 12.70 -11.46
N ASN A 144 -10.12 11.38 -11.42
CA ASN A 144 -10.07 10.59 -10.18
C ASN A 144 -8.75 10.77 -9.44
N LEU A 145 -8.81 10.70 -8.11
CA LEU A 145 -7.66 10.99 -7.24
C LEU A 145 -6.88 9.73 -6.83
N VAL A 146 -7.26 8.57 -7.36
CA VAL A 146 -6.57 7.31 -7.11
C VAL A 146 -5.08 7.41 -7.47
N THR A 147 -4.22 6.84 -6.63
CA THR A 147 -2.76 6.72 -6.86
C THR A 147 -2.39 5.43 -7.57
N GLY A 148 -3.21 4.39 -7.44
CA GLY A 148 -3.04 3.11 -8.10
C GLY A 148 -4.08 2.10 -7.64
N PHE A 149 -3.98 0.89 -8.17
CA PHE A 149 -4.82 -0.25 -7.81
C PHE A 149 -3.95 -1.40 -7.38
N ILE A 150 -4.38 -2.11 -6.34
CA ILE A 150 -3.74 -3.30 -5.81
C ILE A 150 -4.75 -4.42 -5.89
N ARG A 151 -4.35 -5.53 -6.48
CA ARG A 151 -5.14 -6.76 -6.46
C ARG A 151 -4.58 -7.69 -5.40
N LEU A 152 -5.45 -8.20 -4.53
CA LEU A 152 -5.14 -9.21 -3.51
C LEU A 152 -6.18 -10.33 -3.67
N GLY A 153 -5.81 -11.40 -4.37
CA GLY A 153 -6.75 -12.45 -4.76
C GLY A 153 -7.94 -11.89 -5.55
N ASP A 154 -9.15 -12.04 -5.03
CA ASP A 154 -10.39 -11.56 -5.64
C ASP A 154 -10.79 -10.13 -5.22
N THR A 155 -10.01 -9.49 -4.37
CA THR A 155 -10.26 -8.13 -3.88
C THR A 155 -9.42 -7.11 -4.64
N LEU A 156 -10.04 -6.04 -5.12
CA LEU A 156 -9.40 -4.88 -5.71
C LEU A 156 -9.41 -3.72 -4.73
N LEU A 157 -8.24 -3.24 -4.31
CA LEU A 157 -8.10 -2.05 -3.49
C LEU A 157 -7.63 -0.85 -4.33
N ALA A 158 -8.41 0.23 -4.32
CA ALA A 158 -8.00 1.50 -4.91
C ALA A 158 -7.17 2.29 -3.89
N ALA A 159 -5.90 2.48 -4.20
CA ALA A 159 -4.99 3.24 -3.34
C ALA A 159 -5.21 4.75 -3.51
N HIS A 160 -5.34 5.45 -2.40
CA HIS A 160 -5.42 6.90 -2.32
C HIS A 160 -4.38 7.44 -1.36
N TYR A 161 -3.84 8.61 -1.68
CA TYR A 161 -3.05 9.40 -0.73
C TYR A 161 -3.89 10.62 -0.33
N PRO A 162 -4.69 10.48 0.76
CA PRO A 162 -5.70 11.47 1.11
C PRO A 162 -5.09 12.77 1.63
N HIS A 163 -5.76 13.88 1.33
CA HIS A 163 -5.47 15.19 1.88
C HIS A 163 -6.74 15.82 2.40
N ALA A 164 -6.70 16.41 3.57
CA ALA A 164 -7.84 17.05 4.20
C ALA A 164 -8.55 18.10 3.34
N GLU A 165 -7.80 18.82 2.52
CA GLU A 165 -8.29 19.89 1.67
C GLU A 165 -8.82 19.42 0.30
N ARG A 166 -8.55 18.17 -0.08
CA ARG A 166 -8.98 17.65 -1.39
C ARG A 166 -10.41 17.12 -1.32
N ARG A 167 -11.20 17.50 -2.30
CA ARG A 167 -12.54 16.96 -2.52
C ARG A 167 -12.47 15.76 -3.45
N VAL A 168 -13.32 14.78 -3.17
CA VAL A 168 -13.46 13.54 -3.93
C VAL A 168 -14.82 13.56 -4.62
N LEU A 169 -14.89 13.15 -5.86
CA LEU A 169 -16.14 12.93 -6.57
C LEU A 169 -16.59 11.48 -6.32
N LEU A 170 -17.31 11.24 -5.23
CA LEU A 170 -17.64 9.92 -4.71
C LEU A 170 -18.09 8.95 -5.80
N GLN A 171 -19.14 9.33 -6.55
CA GLN A 171 -19.66 8.45 -7.61
C GLN A 171 -18.62 8.10 -8.66
N ARG A 172 -17.77 9.06 -9.05
CA ARG A 172 -16.71 8.79 -10.05
C ARG A 172 -15.62 7.87 -9.53
N GLU A 173 -15.25 8.01 -8.26
CA GLU A 173 -14.27 7.10 -7.65
C GLU A 173 -14.85 5.69 -7.59
N HIS A 174 -16.11 5.54 -7.15
CA HIS A 174 -16.81 4.25 -7.15
C HIS A 174 -16.90 3.65 -8.56
N ASP A 175 -17.39 4.41 -9.55
CA ASP A 175 -17.51 3.94 -10.93
C ASP A 175 -16.16 3.50 -11.50
N CYS A 176 -15.09 4.23 -11.17
CA CYS A 176 -13.74 3.90 -11.58
C CYS A 176 -13.28 2.57 -10.99
N VAL A 177 -13.43 2.38 -9.68
CA VAL A 177 -13.05 1.15 -8.97
C VAL A 177 -13.84 -0.03 -9.52
N GLN A 178 -15.15 0.08 -9.65
CA GLN A 178 -16.01 -0.96 -10.21
C GLN A 178 -15.64 -1.29 -11.66
N GLY A 179 -15.34 -0.28 -12.48
CA GLY A 179 -14.95 -0.48 -13.87
C GLY A 179 -13.60 -1.22 -14.01
N ILE A 180 -12.65 -0.98 -13.10
CA ILE A 180 -11.38 -1.73 -13.06
C ILE A 180 -11.61 -3.14 -12.50
N ALA A 181 -12.40 -3.30 -11.42
CA ALA A 181 -12.72 -4.59 -10.83
C ALA A 181 -13.35 -5.55 -11.84
N LEU A 182 -14.33 -5.08 -12.62
CA LEU A 182 -14.94 -5.87 -13.69
C LEU A 182 -13.91 -6.35 -14.72
N ARG A 183 -12.98 -5.50 -15.12
CA ARG A 183 -11.91 -5.87 -16.08
C ARG A 183 -10.92 -6.87 -15.51
N CYS A 184 -10.65 -6.80 -14.22
CA CYS A 184 -9.74 -7.70 -13.50
C CYS A 184 -10.47 -8.95 -12.96
N ARG A 185 -11.80 -9.03 -13.12
CA ARG A 185 -12.65 -10.10 -12.57
C ARG A 185 -12.55 -10.23 -11.06
N CYS A 186 -12.35 -9.11 -10.37
CA CYS A 186 -12.41 -9.06 -8.91
C CYS A 186 -13.88 -9.00 -8.46
N THR A 187 -14.22 -9.78 -7.45
CA THR A 187 -15.58 -9.87 -6.91
C THR A 187 -15.81 -8.89 -5.76
N ASP A 188 -14.73 -8.44 -5.13
CA ASP A 188 -14.77 -7.51 -4.03
C ASP A 188 -13.91 -6.27 -4.29
N THR A 189 -14.31 -5.15 -3.68
CA THR A 189 -13.65 -3.85 -3.89
C THR A 189 -13.52 -3.08 -2.59
N GLY A 190 -12.45 -2.29 -2.49
CA GLY A 190 -12.23 -1.43 -1.34
C GLY A 190 -11.25 -0.30 -1.64
N TYR A 191 -10.89 0.40 -0.57
CA TYR A 191 -9.94 1.50 -0.63
C TYR A 191 -8.77 1.26 0.32
N LEU A 192 -7.58 1.63 -0.13
CA LEU A 192 -6.38 1.67 0.66
C LEU A 192 -5.94 3.13 0.83
N PHE A 193 -6.08 3.67 2.02
CA PHE A 193 -5.70 5.03 2.33
C PHE A 193 -4.26 5.06 2.84
N CYS A 194 -3.38 5.63 2.02
CA CYS A 194 -1.95 5.68 2.24
C CYS A 194 -1.53 7.03 2.85
N GLY A 195 -0.50 7.03 3.69
CA GLY A 195 0.07 8.26 4.26
C GLY A 195 1.52 8.05 4.68
N GLU A 196 2.20 9.10 5.13
CA GLU A 196 3.55 8.97 5.70
C GLU A 196 3.57 8.13 6.98
N SER A 197 2.42 8.04 7.66
CA SER A 197 2.13 7.20 8.82
C SER A 197 0.64 6.88 8.85
N TYR A 198 0.22 5.89 9.65
CA TYR A 198 -1.19 5.59 9.90
C TYR A 198 -1.95 6.81 10.41
N THR A 199 -1.32 7.57 11.32
CA THR A 199 -1.92 8.81 11.87
C THR A 199 -2.17 9.84 10.77
N SER A 200 -1.25 10.03 9.83
CA SER A 200 -1.41 11.00 8.74
C SER A 200 -2.51 10.57 7.77
N ALA A 201 -2.57 9.29 7.41
CA ALA A 201 -3.64 8.73 6.58
C ALA A 201 -5.01 8.89 7.26
N TYR A 202 -5.13 8.51 8.53
CA TYR A 202 -6.38 8.59 9.28
C TYR A 202 -6.87 10.02 9.51
N ARG A 203 -5.97 10.95 9.86
CA ARG A 203 -6.34 12.38 10.01
C ARG A 203 -6.94 12.95 8.74
N ALA A 204 -6.40 12.58 7.58
CA ALA A 204 -6.94 13.04 6.31
C ALA A 204 -8.35 12.50 6.02
N LEU A 205 -8.75 11.37 6.61
CA LEU A 205 -10.13 10.86 6.54
C LEU A 205 -11.07 11.64 7.48
N LEU A 206 -10.58 12.08 8.65
CA LEU A 206 -11.38 12.81 9.62
C LEU A 206 -11.60 14.28 9.24
N HIS A 207 -10.57 14.93 8.69
CA HIS A 207 -10.59 16.34 8.33
C HIS A 207 -11.21 16.56 6.95
N GLY A 208 -12.50 16.63 6.92
CA GLY A 208 -13.20 16.94 5.69
C GLY A 208 -14.59 17.47 5.98
N GLN A 209 -14.71 18.50 6.82
CA GLN A 209 -15.98 19.23 6.94
C GLN A 209 -16.24 19.96 5.63
N ILE A 210 -17.21 19.48 4.89
CA ILE A 210 -17.68 20.07 3.67
C ILE A 210 -18.64 21.19 4.03
N LYS A 211 -18.29 22.39 3.68
CA LYS A 211 -19.31 23.36 3.31
C LYS A 211 -19.81 22.91 1.93
N SER A 212 -20.95 22.25 1.90
CA SER A 212 -21.59 21.80 0.67
C SER A 212 -22.01 22.99 -0.15
N VAL A 213 -21.33 23.23 -1.24
CA VAL A 213 -21.83 24.08 -2.30
C VAL A 213 -21.87 23.23 -3.56
N GLY A 214 -23.05 22.69 -3.83
CA GLY A 214 -23.45 22.17 -5.12
C GLY A 214 -22.68 20.98 -5.70
N LYS A 215 -23.35 19.83 -5.84
CA LYS A 215 -23.00 18.62 -6.57
C LYS A 215 -21.97 17.67 -5.95
N LYS A 216 -22.49 16.57 -5.34
CA LYS A 216 -21.87 15.21 -5.23
C LYS A 216 -20.35 15.10 -4.91
N SER A 217 -19.71 16.15 -4.43
CA SER A 217 -18.35 16.12 -3.95
C SER A 217 -18.32 15.76 -2.48
N GLY A 218 -17.61 14.70 -2.12
CA GLY A 218 -17.46 14.20 -0.76
C GLY A 218 -16.05 14.38 -0.22
N THR A 219 -15.86 13.83 0.97
CA THR A 219 -14.55 13.69 1.62
C THR A 219 -14.04 12.27 1.45
N TYR A 220 -12.76 12.05 1.72
CA TYR A 220 -12.22 10.70 1.84
C TYR A 220 -12.87 9.91 2.98
N GLY A 221 -13.31 10.57 4.06
CA GLY A 221 -14.04 9.93 5.14
C GLY A 221 -15.41 9.40 4.69
N GLN A 222 -16.12 10.13 3.82
CA GLN A 222 -17.35 9.61 3.21
C GLN A 222 -17.07 8.44 2.28
N LEU A 223 -16.03 8.54 1.43
CA LEU A 223 -15.60 7.44 0.57
C LEU A 223 -15.29 6.17 1.40
N ALA A 224 -14.59 6.33 2.53
CA ALA A 224 -14.28 5.23 3.44
C ALA A 224 -15.54 4.64 4.10
N ASN A 225 -16.52 5.46 4.46
CA ASN A 225 -17.75 4.98 5.12
C ASN A 225 -18.70 4.24 4.16
N GLU A 226 -18.64 4.53 2.86
CA GLU A 226 -19.47 3.90 1.83
C GLU A 226 -18.83 2.62 1.26
N ALA A 227 -17.60 2.31 1.66
CA ALA A 227 -16.82 1.18 1.14
C ALA A 227 -17.10 -0.14 1.87
N SER A 228 -16.88 -1.27 1.19
CA SER A 228 -16.82 -2.60 1.81
C SER A 228 -15.56 -2.75 2.67
N HIS A 229 -14.44 -2.22 2.17
CA HIS A 229 -13.14 -2.21 2.84
C HIS A 229 -12.52 -0.82 2.81
N ALA A 230 -12.00 -0.38 3.95
CA ALA A 230 -11.31 0.90 4.12
C ALA A 230 -10.04 0.71 4.94
N CYS A 231 -8.99 0.21 4.28
CA CYS A 231 -7.72 -0.12 4.90
C CYS A 231 -6.82 1.11 5.03
N LEU A 232 -5.98 1.15 6.08
CA LEU A 232 -4.95 2.17 6.25
C LEU A 232 -3.57 1.58 5.98
N LEU A 233 -2.70 2.37 5.37
CA LEU A 233 -1.32 1.99 5.09
C LEU A 233 -0.35 3.13 5.39
N SER A 234 0.71 2.83 6.13
CA SER A 234 1.89 3.69 6.23
C SER A 234 2.81 3.49 5.03
N CYS A 235 3.28 4.58 4.42
CA CYS A 235 4.25 4.48 3.30
C CYS A 235 5.69 4.44 3.84
N ASP A 236 6.02 3.37 4.54
CA ASP A 236 7.33 3.05 5.14
C ASP A 236 7.54 1.53 5.18
N LEU A 237 8.61 1.07 5.84
CA LEU A 237 8.90 -0.36 5.99
C LEU A 237 7.83 -1.13 6.77
N GLN A 238 7.18 -0.49 7.74
CA GLN A 238 6.10 -1.10 8.52
C GLN A 238 4.88 -1.37 7.63
N GLY A 239 4.49 -0.39 6.81
CA GLY A 239 3.41 -0.58 5.83
C GLY A 239 3.79 -1.56 4.72
N ALA A 240 5.05 -1.60 4.29
CA ALA A 240 5.51 -2.63 3.36
C ALA A 240 5.40 -4.04 3.96
N PHE A 241 5.75 -4.20 5.23
CA PHE A 241 5.58 -5.47 5.95
C PHE A 241 4.10 -5.85 6.10
N GLN A 242 3.23 -4.90 6.46
CA GLN A 242 1.79 -5.10 6.45
C GLN A 242 1.28 -5.61 5.09
N MET A 243 1.66 -4.94 4.00
CA MET A 243 1.25 -5.34 2.64
C MET A 243 1.76 -6.73 2.26
N LYS A 244 2.99 -7.09 2.68
CA LYS A 244 3.54 -8.43 2.47
C LYS A 244 2.67 -9.51 3.10
N LEU A 245 2.19 -9.28 4.32
CA LEU A 245 1.28 -10.22 5.01
C LEU A 245 -0.12 -10.26 4.37
N MET A 246 -0.66 -9.11 3.96
CA MET A 246 -1.96 -9.02 3.29
C MET A 246 -2.02 -9.78 1.95
N ARG A 247 -0.87 -10.01 1.29
CA ARG A 247 -0.80 -10.83 0.06
C ARG A 247 -1.00 -12.32 0.30
N ILE A 248 -0.85 -12.78 1.53
CA ILE A 248 -1.03 -14.20 1.86
C ILE A 248 -2.53 -14.47 1.80
N PRO A 249 -2.99 -15.38 0.91
CA PRO A 249 -4.41 -15.69 0.80
C PRO A 249 -4.99 -16.12 2.15
N ASP A 250 -6.17 -15.58 2.46
CA ASP A 250 -6.92 -15.94 3.67
C ASP A 250 -6.13 -15.87 4.97
N TYR A 251 -5.10 -15.00 5.06
CA TYR A 251 -4.18 -14.88 6.19
C TYR A 251 -4.86 -14.86 7.57
N ARG A 252 -6.10 -14.40 7.64
CA ARG A 252 -6.88 -14.33 8.89
C ARG A 252 -7.18 -15.71 9.46
N LEU A 253 -7.57 -16.65 8.62
CA LEU A 253 -7.92 -18.00 9.07
C LEU A 253 -6.74 -18.74 9.72
N PRO A 254 -5.57 -18.92 9.06
CA PRO A 254 -4.43 -19.57 9.72
C PRO A 254 -3.92 -18.81 10.95
N LEU A 255 -3.96 -17.47 10.96
CA LEU A 255 -3.59 -16.72 12.16
C LEU A 255 -4.57 -16.96 13.30
N SER A 256 -5.88 -16.97 13.03
CA SER A 256 -6.90 -17.28 14.03
C SER A 256 -6.70 -18.68 14.64
N MET A 257 -6.41 -19.68 13.81
CA MET A 257 -6.11 -21.03 14.25
C MET A 257 -4.87 -21.08 15.14
N MET A 258 -3.76 -20.48 14.71
CA MET A 258 -2.52 -20.46 15.50
C MET A 258 -2.68 -19.72 16.84
N LEU A 259 -3.44 -18.64 16.88
CA LEU A 259 -3.71 -17.88 18.10
C LEU A 259 -4.66 -18.63 19.05
N GLY A 260 -5.62 -19.37 18.50
CA GLY A 260 -6.51 -20.24 19.24
C GLY A 260 -5.80 -21.49 19.80
N GLU A 261 -4.96 -22.15 19.01
CA GLU A 261 -4.19 -23.34 19.43
C GLU A 261 -3.23 -23.04 20.58
N GLN A 262 -2.63 -21.85 20.63
CA GLN A 262 -1.77 -21.43 21.75
C GLN A 262 -2.50 -21.45 23.10
N SER A 263 -3.82 -21.44 23.11
CA SER A 263 -4.64 -21.52 24.31
C SER A 263 -5.09 -22.95 24.68
N GLY A 264 -4.86 -23.92 23.78
CA GLY A 264 -5.29 -25.34 23.99
C GLY A 264 -6.79 -25.55 23.91
N GLN A 265 -7.56 -24.60 23.39
CA GLN A 265 -9.01 -24.69 23.24
C GLN A 265 -9.43 -24.62 21.78
N MET A 266 -10.55 -25.28 21.42
CA MET A 266 -11.12 -25.12 20.07
C MET A 266 -11.60 -23.70 19.85
N ILE A 267 -11.34 -23.19 18.64
CA ILE A 267 -11.80 -21.87 18.23
C ILE A 267 -13.31 -21.88 18.08
N GLU A 268 -14.01 -21.12 18.91
CA GLU A 268 -15.41 -20.84 18.69
C GLU A 268 -15.54 -19.70 17.66
N MET A 269 -16.18 -19.99 16.53
CA MET A 269 -16.58 -18.97 15.55
C MET A 269 -17.90 -18.33 16.02
N GLY A 270 -17.79 -17.23 16.78
CA GLY A 270 -18.96 -16.67 17.46
C GLY A 270 -19.80 -15.70 16.65
N LEU A 271 -19.17 -14.78 15.94
CA LEU A 271 -19.88 -13.69 15.22
C LEU A 271 -19.37 -13.59 13.77
N PRO A 272 -20.26 -13.35 12.78
CA PRO A 272 -19.88 -13.31 11.36
C PRO A 272 -18.79 -12.32 10.97
N ALA A 273 -18.69 -11.20 11.71
CA ALA A 273 -17.65 -10.21 11.48
C ALA A 273 -16.43 -10.35 12.41
N CYS A 274 -16.34 -11.43 13.19
CA CYS A 274 -15.22 -11.70 14.07
C CYS A 274 -14.47 -12.94 13.58
N ASP A 275 -13.14 -12.92 13.69
CA ASP A 275 -12.31 -14.01 13.20
C ASP A 275 -12.28 -15.19 14.18
N PHE A 276 -12.38 -14.93 15.51
CA PHE A 276 -12.45 -15.96 16.55
C PHE A 276 -12.97 -15.38 17.88
N VAL A 277 -13.21 -16.25 18.85
CA VAL A 277 -13.44 -15.87 20.25
C VAL A 277 -12.15 -16.17 21.03
N ASP A 278 -11.61 -15.17 21.72
CA ASP A 278 -10.43 -15.36 22.56
C ASP A 278 -10.77 -16.34 23.69
N PRO A 279 -10.09 -17.49 23.75
CA PRO A 279 -10.49 -18.56 24.68
C PRO A 279 -10.19 -18.25 26.14
N ARG A 280 -9.32 -17.30 26.44
CA ARG A 280 -8.99 -16.88 27.82
C ARG A 280 -9.97 -15.85 28.35
N LEU A 281 -10.34 -14.92 27.47
CA LEU A 281 -11.17 -13.77 27.85
C LEU A 281 -12.64 -13.99 27.50
N HIS A 282 -12.98 -15.02 26.71
CA HIS A 282 -14.31 -15.26 26.14
C HIS A 282 -14.92 -14.03 25.46
N GLN A 283 -14.08 -13.30 24.74
CA GLN A 283 -14.45 -12.09 24.02
C GLN A 283 -14.19 -12.27 22.51
N PRO A 284 -15.03 -11.69 21.64
CA PRO A 284 -14.80 -11.72 20.21
C PRO A 284 -13.51 -10.99 19.84
N ALA A 285 -12.78 -11.55 18.88
CA ALA A 285 -11.52 -11.01 18.40
C ALA A 285 -11.50 -10.94 16.88
N ILE A 286 -10.83 -9.93 16.37
CA ILE A 286 -10.55 -9.76 14.94
C ILE A 286 -9.07 -9.55 14.69
N ILE A 287 -8.58 -10.09 13.59
CA ILE A 287 -7.23 -9.85 13.09
C ILE A 287 -7.27 -8.57 12.26
N SER A 288 -6.70 -7.50 12.80
CA SER A 288 -6.78 -6.16 12.24
C SER A 288 -5.47 -5.69 11.59
N LEU A 289 -4.60 -6.63 11.17
CA LEU A 289 -3.32 -6.29 10.55
C LEU A 289 -3.46 -5.45 9.26
N ASP A 290 -4.56 -5.59 8.53
CA ASP A 290 -4.88 -4.79 7.34
C ASP A 290 -5.41 -3.39 7.67
N MET A 291 -5.69 -3.13 8.95
CA MET A 291 -6.23 -1.84 9.41
C MET A 291 -7.54 -1.47 8.70
N ASP A 292 -8.40 -2.46 8.40
CA ASP A 292 -9.70 -2.23 7.76
C ASP A 292 -10.72 -1.64 8.74
N LEU A 293 -10.90 -0.33 8.66
CA LEU A 293 -11.82 0.42 9.51
C LEU A 293 -13.28 -0.02 9.36
N CYS A 294 -13.68 -0.49 8.18
CA CYS A 294 -15.03 -0.98 7.94
C CYS A 294 -15.27 -2.33 8.62
N HIS A 295 -14.29 -3.22 8.55
CA HIS A 295 -14.36 -4.49 9.24
C HIS A 295 -14.41 -4.30 10.77
N ILE A 296 -13.51 -3.47 11.32
CA ILE A 296 -13.50 -3.16 12.75
C ILE A 296 -14.84 -2.59 13.21
N LYS A 297 -15.45 -1.68 12.45
CA LYS A 297 -16.76 -1.10 12.77
C LYS A 297 -17.86 -2.16 12.75
N ARG A 298 -17.91 -3.03 11.74
CA ARG A 298 -18.92 -4.11 11.65
C ARG A 298 -18.80 -5.07 12.83
N ALA A 299 -17.58 -5.52 13.15
CA ALA A 299 -17.33 -6.39 14.30
C ALA A 299 -17.73 -5.72 15.62
N ALA A 300 -17.43 -4.42 15.78
CA ALA A 300 -17.82 -3.68 16.98
C ALA A 300 -19.35 -3.56 17.16
N VAL A 301 -20.10 -3.37 16.08
CA VAL A 301 -21.56 -3.35 16.12
C VAL A 301 -22.08 -4.72 16.55
N GLN A 302 -21.66 -5.78 15.88
CA GLN A 302 -22.12 -7.15 16.20
C GLN A 302 -21.75 -7.59 17.62
N ALA A 303 -20.54 -7.27 18.09
CA ALA A 303 -20.12 -7.59 19.45
C ALA A 303 -21.00 -6.88 20.50
N ARG A 304 -21.36 -5.60 20.28
CA ARG A 304 -22.28 -4.88 21.18
C ARG A 304 -23.71 -5.42 21.16
N GLU A 305 -24.23 -5.73 19.97
CA GLU A 305 -25.57 -6.32 19.80
C GLU A 305 -25.68 -7.70 20.46
N ALA A 306 -24.58 -8.49 20.42
CA ALA A 306 -24.49 -9.76 21.09
C ALA A 306 -24.22 -9.66 22.62
N GLY A 307 -24.07 -8.44 23.16
CA GLY A 307 -23.90 -8.20 24.60
C GLY A 307 -22.47 -8.37 25.12
N TYR A 308 -21.46 -8.45 24.23
CA TYR A 308 -20.07 -8.51 24.67
C TYR A 308 -19.57 -7.19 25.23
N SER A 309 -18.80 -7.29 26.31
CA SER A 309 -18.25 -6.11 26.99
C SER A 309 -17.02 -5.54 26.30
N ASN A 310 -16.33 -6.35 25.49
CA ASN A 310 -15.11 -5.96 24.80
C ASN A 310 -15.05 -6.59 23.40
N LEU A 311 -14.29 -5.95 22.51
CA LEU A 311 -13.82 -6.47 21.24
C LEU A 311 -12.29 -6.39 21.24
N ILE A 312 -11.62 -7.50 20.90
CA ILE A 312 -10.17 -7.59 20.85
C ILE A 312 -9.74 -7.32 19.40
N LEU A 313 -8.90 -6.30 19.21
CA LEU A 313 -8.22 -6.03 17.93
C LEU A 313 -6.82 -6.63 17.99
N VAL A 314 -6.58 -7.69 17.24
CA VAL A 314 -5.29 -8.37 17.20
C VAL A 314 -4.47 -7.81 16.03
N ALA A 315 -3.35 -7.17 16.32
CA ALA A 315 -2.59 -6.35 15.39
C ALA A 315 -1.08 -6.61 15.48
N LEU A 316 -0.34 -6.04 14.55
CA LEU A 316 1.12 -5.99 14.61
C LEU A 316 1.59 -5.00 15.68
N ASP A 317 2.73 -5.25 16.29
CA ASP A 317 3.24 -4.44 17.42
C ASP A 317 3.31 -2.94 17.08
N PHE A 318 3.83 -2.60 15.91
CA PHE A 318 3.94 -1.20 15.47
C PHE A 318 2.59 -0.51 15.19
N GLN A 319 1.48 -1.26 15.07
CA GLN A 319 0.13 -0.72 14.88
C GLN A 319 -0.56 -0.39 16.21
N LYS A 320 -0.09 -0.97 17.32
CA LYS A 320 -0.71 -0.90 18.64
C LYS A 320 -1.01 0.52 19.09
N SER A 321 0.01 1.36 19.15
CA SER A 321 -0.13 2.74 19.66
C SER A 321 -1.13 3.57 18.85
N PHE A 322 -1.19 3.36 17.55
CA PHE A 322 -2.18 4.00 16.68
C PHE A 322 -3.59 3.47 16.94
N LEU A 323 -3.78 2.15 17.06
CA LEU A 323 -5.08 1.54 17.34
C LEU A 323 -5.62 1.96 18.72
N GLU A 324 -4.79 2.01 19.74
CA GLU A 324 -5.17 2.50 21.08
C GLU A 324 -5.66 3.95 21.04
N GLN A 325 -5.08 4.77 20.16
CA GLN A 325 -5.48 6.18 20.00
C GLN A 325 -6.87 6.32 19.37
N ILE A 326 -7.22 5.47 18.37
CA ILE A 326 -8.47 5.61 17.61
C ILE A 326 -9.59 4.70 18.10
N PHE A 327 -9.25 3.62 18.82
CA PHE A 327 -10.15 2.67 19.42
C PHE A 327 -9.88 2.56 20.94
N PRO A 328 -10.30 3.55 21.72
CA PRO A 328 -9.94 3.62 23.12
C PRO A 328 -10.68 2.57 23.97
N PRO A 329 -10.12 2.17 25.14
CA PRO A 329 -10.80 1.38 26.13
C PRO A 329 -12.03 2.14 26.68
N PRO A 330 -13.01 1.48 27.36
CA PRO A 330 -12.91 0.07 27.79
C PRO A 330 -13.37 -0.96 26.74
N PHE A 331 -14.08 -0.55 25.69
CA PHE A 331 -14.69 -1.51 24.76
C PHE A 331 -13.66 -2.19 23.85
N PHE A 332 -12.67 -1.45 23.37
CA PHE A 332 -11.61 -2.04 22.55
C PHE A 332 -10.41 -2.45 23.40
N ARG A 333 -9.86 -3.63 23.12
CA ARG A 333 -8.59 -4.12 23.66
C ARG A 333 -7.66 -4.45 22.52
N ILE A 334 -6.41 -4.02 22.60
CA ILE A 334 -5.43 -4.29 21.55
C ILE A 334 -4.56 -5.46 21.99
N GLY A 335 -4.64 -6.56 21.23
CA GLY A 335 -3.75 -7.70 21.31
C GLY A 335 -2.63 -7.59 20.26
N ILE A 336 -1.47 -8.16 20.55
CA ILE A 336 -0.36 -8.21 19.61
C ILE A 336 -0.21 -9.62 19.08
N ILE A 337 -0.05 -9.75 17.76
CA ILE A 337 0.29 -11.02 17.12
C ILE A 337 1.74 -11.33 17.47
N PRO A 338 2.03 -12.46 18.11
CA PRO A 338 3.40 -12.88 18.37
C PRO A 338 4.19 -13.12 17.07
N ASP A 339 5.52 -13.03 17.14
CA ASP A 339 6.39 -13.25 15.97
C ASP A 339 6.31 -14.68 15.42
N GLU A 340 6.11 -15.69 16.27
CA GLU A 340 6.06 -17.09 15.87
C GLU A 340 4.90 -17.40 14.89
N PRO A 341 3.63 -17.02 15.14
CA PRO A 341 2.56 -17.15 14.15
C PRO A 341 2.83 -16.42 12.85
N ILE A 342 3.44 -15.24 12.91
CA ILE A 342 3.80 -14.48 11.70
C ILE A 342 4.85 -15.25 10.88
N GLY A 343 5.91 -15.75 11.52
CA GLY A 343 6.94 -16.55 10.87
C GLY A 343 6.38 -17.81 10.20
N LYS A 344 5.51 -18.54 10.89
CA LYS A 344 4.82 -19.72 10.33
C LYS A 344 3.93 -19.38 9.14
N LEU A 345 3.24 -18.24 9.18
CA LEU A 345 2.41 -17.75 8.08
C LEU A 345 3.25 -17.46 6.84
N GLU A 346 4.39 -16.77 7.01
CA GLU A 346 5.32 -16.46 5.91
C GLU A 346 5.95 -17.73 5.32
N GLU A 347 6.37 -18.68 6.15
CA GLU A 347 6.91 -19.97 5.69
C GLU A 347 5.88 -20.79 4.93
N GLY A 348 4.64 -20.83 5.40
CA GLY A 348 3.52 -21.51 4.73
C GLY A 348 3.26 -20.92 3.35
N ALA A 349 3.23 -19.60 3.23
CA ALA A 349 3.06 -18.91 1.95
C ALA A 349 4.22 -19.16 0.98
N ALA A 350 5.46 -19.18 1.47
CA ALA A 350 6.64 -19.47 0.65
C ALA A 350 6.59 -20.89 0.06
N ARG A 351 6.15 -21.89 0.85
CA ARG A 351 6.00 -23.29 0.39
C ARG A 351 4.88 -23.46 -0.63
N ALA A 352 3.80 -22.70 -0.51
CA ALA A 352 2.68 -22.75 -1.47
C ALA A 352 2.99 -22.08 -2.81
N SER A 353 4.07 -21.28 -2.89
CA SER A 353 4.51 -20.56 -4.10
C SER A 353 5.55 -21.33 -4.93
N VAL A 354 6.00 -22.50 -4.48
CA VAL A 354 6.91 -23.43 -5.16
C VAL A 354 6.13 -24.57 -5.81
#